data_2a8b9278718ed470f62c50461d2dabeb
#
_entry.id   2a8b9278718ed470f62c50461d2dabeb
#
_cell.length_a   1.000
_cell.length_b   1.000
_cell.length_c   1.000
_cell.angle_alpha   90.00
_cell.angle_beta   90.00
_cell.angle_gamma   90.00
#
_symmetry.space_group_name_H-M   'P 1'
#
loop_
_entity.id
_entity.type
_entity.pdbx_description
1 polymer ?
#
loop_
_entity_poly.entity_id
_entity_poly.type
_entity_poly.pdbx_seq_one_letter_code
_entity_poly.pdbx_strand_id
1 'polypeptide(L)'
;VWRQADKYNVPRLGYVNRMDRTGADFLAVCAQIKEHFGATALPDVLPIGAEDKFEGLVDLIYNNAIYYYDDKTVRDNFELKEIPESMKAEAAEWRAKLIEEVAATDDALMEKFFEDPDSITAEELLAAIRKATISMQVVPMLCGSSFHNKGVQKLLDYVMAFLPSPLDVPAVTGINPKTEKEETRNASEDDPFCGLAFKIATDPFVG
;
A
#
# COMPACT_ATOMS: atom_id res chain seq x y z
N VAL A 1 -10.50 -10.57 -10.44
CA VAL A 1 -10.40 -9.72 -9.23
C VAL A 1 -10.09 -8.27 -9.61
N TRP A 2 -9.01 -7.96 -10.38
CA TRP A 2 -8.61 -6.58 -10.70
C TRP A 2 -9.72 -5.76 -11.34
N ARG A 3 -10.32 -6.26 -12.43
CA ARG A 3 -11.43 -5.61 -13.12
C ARG A 3 -12.69 -5.42 -12.25
N GLN A 4 -12.89 -6.31 -11.26
CA GLN A 4 -13.99 -6.14 -10.30
C GLN A 4 -13.71 -4.98 -9.34
N ALA A 5 -12.45 -4.85 -8.87
CA ALA A 5 -12.05 -3.72 -8.06
C ALA A 5 -12.21 -2.38 -8.82
N ASP A 6 -11.86 -2.34 -10.11
CA ASP A 6 -12.08 -1.16 -10.96
C ASP A 6 -13.58 -0.84 -11.08
N LYS A 7 -14.41 -1.85 -11.34
CA LYS A 7 -15.85 -1.69 -11.48
C LYS A 7 -16.52 -1.08 -10.25
N TYR A 8 -16.01 -1.40 -9.05
CA TYR A 8 -16.58 -0.96 -7.77
C TYR A 8 -15.77 0.17 -7.12
N ASN A 9 -14.80 0.75 -7.83
CA ASN A 9 -13.91 1.80 -7.34
C ASN A 9 -13.25 1.43 -6.00
N VAL A 10 -12.73 0.20 -5.89
CA VAL A 10 -12.07 -0.29 -4.68
C VAL A 10 -10.57 0.04 -4.74
N PRO A 11 -10.09 0.95 -3.89
CA PRO A 11 -8.67 1.24 -3.76
C PRO A 11 -7.89 -0.02 -3.38
N ARG A 12 -6.65 -0.12 -3.86
CA ARG A 12 -5.84 -1.32 -3.65
C ARG A 12 -4.37 -0.98 -3.46
N LEU A 13 -3.70 -1.89 -2.80
CA LEU A 13 -2.26 -1.93 -2.62
C LEU A 13 -1.79 -3.31 -3.10
N GLY A 14 -0.66 -3.37 -3.78
CA GLY A 14 -0.06 -4.61 -4.25
C GLY A 14 1.07 -5.08 -3.34
N TYR A 15 1.11 -6.39 -3.05
CA TYR A 15 2.20 -7.00 -2.31
C TYR A 15 2.75 -8.20 -3.09
N VAL A 16 3.96 -8.06 -3.60
CA VAL A 16 4.68 -9.12 -4.30
C VAL A 16 5.34 -10.02 -3.27
N ASN A 17 4.69 -11.14 -3.00
CA ASN A 17 5.14 -12.12 -2.02
C ASN A 17 6.16 -13.09 -2.62
N ARG A 18 6.84 -13.85 -1.75
CA ARG A 18 7.80 -14.88 -2.12
C ARG A 18 9.05 -14.37 -2.83
N MET A 19 9.56 -13.21 -2.37
CA MET A 19 10.82 -12.67 -2.89
C MET A 19 12.04 -13.58 -2.61
N ASP A 20 11.88 -14.57 -1.75
CA ASP A 20 12.84 -15.63 -1.44
C ASP A 20 12.91 -16.76 -2.49
N ARG A 21 12.04 -16.74 -3.51
CA ARG A 21 11.97 -17.80 -4.52
C ARG A 21 12.78 -17.46 -5.76
N THR A 22 13.34 -18.51 -6.38
CA THR A 22 14.05 -18.41 -7.66
C THR A 22 13.16 -17.78 -8.73
N GLY A 23 13.69 -16.77 -9.42
CA GLY A 23 12.99 -16.03 -10.46
C GLY A 23 12.03 -14.94 -9.93
N ALA A 24 12.06 -14.62 -8.64
CA ALA A 24 11.29 -13.51 -8.10
C ALA A 24 11.87 -12.17 -8.60
N ASP A 25 11.03 -11.36 -9.23
CA ASP A 25 11.38 -10.04 -9.75
C ASP A 25 10.24 -9.05 -9.47
N PHE A 26 10.45 -8.21 -8.47
CA PHE A 26 9.46 -7.23 -8.02
C PHE A 26 9.14 -6.17 -9.09
N LEU A 27 10.18 -5.61 -9.70
CA LEU A 27 10.02 -4.54 -10.68
C LEU A 27 9.39 -5.05 -11.98
N ALA A 28 9.70 -6.28 -12.38
CA ALA A 28 9.04 -6.91 -13.52
C ALA A 28 7.54 -7.11 -13.26
N VAL A 29 7.13 -7.45 -12.04
CA VAL A 29 5.71 -7.54 -11.67
C VAL A 29 5.04 -6.17 -11.72
N CYS A 30 5.67 -5.11 -11.22
CA CYS A 30 5.15 -3.75 -11.35
C CYS A 30 4.95 -3.33 -12.81
N ALA A 31 5.93 -3.64 -13.68
CA ALA A 31 5.83 -3.38 -15.10
C ALA A 31 4.68 -4.16 -15.78
N GLN A 32 4.49 -5.44 -15.41
CA GLN A 32 3.37 -6.25 -15.89
C GLN A 32 2.00 -5.70 -15.48
N ILE A 33 1.87 -5.16 -14.26
CA ILE A 33 0.64 -4.51 -13.80
C ILE A 33 0.31 -3.30 -14.69
N LYS A 34 1.31 -2.48 -15.00
CA LYS A 34 1.14 -1.34 -15.92
C LYS A 34 0.75 -1.80 -17.32
N GLU A 35 1.40 -2.82 -17.86
CA GLU A 35 1.14 -3.35 -19.19
C GLU A 35 -0.25 -3.98 -19.31
N HIS A 36 -0.64 -4.83 -18.36
CA HIS A 36 -1.88 -5.62 -18.47
C HIS A 36 -3.12 -4.87 -18.01
N PHE A 37 -2.99 -3.91 -17.09
CA PHE A 37 -4.12 -3.22 -16.48
C PHE A 37 -4.14 -1.70 -16.72
N GLY A 38 -3.08 -1.14 -17.31
CA GLY A 38 -2.96 0.30 -17.51
C GLY A 38 -2.86 1.09 -16.20
N ALA A 39 -2.59 0.41 -15.08
CA ALA A 39 -2.55 1.03 -13.77
C ALA A 39 -1.14 1.55 -13.45
N THR A 40 -1.05 2.69 -12.78
CA THR A 40 0.21 3.23 -12.27
C THR A 40 0.62 2.45 -11.03
N ALA A 41 1.37 1.35 -11.25
CA ALA A 41 2.01 0.59 -10.17
C ALA A 41 3.18 1.42 -9.63
N LEU A 42 3.07 1.86 -8.39
CA LEU A 42 4.04 2.74 -7.73
C LEU A 42 4.91 1.92 -6.77
N PRO A 43 6.18 1.61 -7.10
CA PRO A 43 7.07 0.95 -6.16
C PRO A 43 7.39 1.86 -4.97
N ASP A 44 6.94 1.49 -3.77
CA ASP A 44 7.24 2.21 -2.53
C ASP A 44 8.51 1.69 -1.86
N VAL A 45 8.94 0.50 -2.26
CA VAL A 45 10.13 -0.18 -1.74
C VAL A 45 10.95 -0.81 -2.86
N LEU A 46 12.23 -1.09 -2.59
CA LEU A 46 13.06 -1.97 -3.42
C LEU A 46 13.54 -3.16 -2.59
N PRO A 47 13.66 -4.37 -3.17
CA PRO A 47 14.22 -5.51 -2.45
C PRO A 47 15.73 -5.37 -2.25
N ILE A 48 16.22 -5.71 -1.05
CA ILE A 48 17.65 -5.87 -0.77
C ILE A 48 17.97 -7.37 -0.90
N GLY A 49 18.83 -7.68 -1.86
CA GLY A 49 19.08 -9.07 -2.24
C GLY A 49 17.98 -9.66 -3.10
N ALA A 50 18.19 -10.87 -3.56
CA ALA A 50 17.25 -11.61 -4.40
C ALA A 50 17.26 -13.10 -4.02
N GLU A 51 16.12 -13.75 -4.21
CA GLU A 51 15.96 -15.19 -3.99
C GLU A 51 16.35 -15.59 -2.55
N ASP A 52 17.22 -16.59 -2.38
CA ASP A 52 17.73 -17.06 -1.08
C ASP A 52 18.53 -15.99 -0.32
N LYS A 53 18.99 -14.94 -1.01
CA LYS A 53 19.69 -13.78 -0.44
C LYS A 53 18.78 -12.58 -0.16
N PHE A 54 17.47 -12.74 -0.28
CA PHE A 54 16.54 -11.67 0.08
C PHE A 54 16.57 -11.44 1.59
N GLU A 55 17.08 -10.28 2.01
CA GLU A 55 17.33 -9.95 3.42
C GLU A 55 16.62 -8.69 3.91
N GLY A 56 16.10 -7.86 3.00
CA GLY A 56 15.50 -6.60 3.41
C GLY A 56 14.83 -5.81 2.32
N LEU A 57 14.49 -4.58 2.65
CA LEU A 57 13.86 -3.61 1.77
C LEU A 57 14.56 -2.26 1.88
N VAL A 58 14.65 -1.53 0.78
CA VAL A 58 14.84 -0.08 0.80
C VAL A 58 13.47 0.56 0.77
N ASP A 59 13.16 1.37 1.75
CA ASP A 59 11.96 2.20 1.80
C ASP A 59 12.22 3.51 1.05
N LEU A 60 11.54 3.72 -0.07
CA LEU A 60 11.74 4.89 -0.92
C LEU A 60 11.09 6.16 -0.36
N ILE A 61 10.10 6.03 0.53
CA ILE A 61 9.43 7.17 1.15
C ILE A 61 10.28 7.73 2.28
N TYR A 62 10.72 6.87 3.21
CA TYR A 62 11.57 7.26 4.33
C TYR A 62 13.05 7.32 3.99
N ASN A 63 13.44 6.85 2.80
CA ASN A 63 14.81 6.84 2.29
C ASN A 63 15.80 6.14 3.21
N ASN A 64 15.44 4.95 3.67
CA ASN A 64 16.25 4.10 4.55
C ASN A 64 16.17 2.62 4.13
N ALA A 65 17.03 1.80 4.72
CA ALA A 65 17.00 0.34 4.55
C ALA A 65 16.41 -0.35 5.77
N ILE A 66 15.65 -1.42 5.55
CA ILE A 66 15.05 -2.26 6.57
C ILE A 66 15.60 -3.67 6.39
N TYR A 67 16.43 -4.14 7.31
CA TYR A 67 16.96 -5.49 7.30
C TYR A 67 16.18 -6.38 8.26
N TYR A 68 15.80 -7.57 7.80
CA TYR A 68 15.02 -8.54 8.57
C TYR A 68 15.90 -9.70 9.02
N TYR A 69 15.71 -10.15 10.24
CA TYR A 69 16.44 -11.28 10.82
C TYR A 69 15.52 -12.49 10.96
N ASP A 70 16.09 -13.70 10.79
CA ASP A 70 15.32 -14.96 10.88
C ASP A 70 15.03 -15.38 12.35
N ASP A 71 15.15 -14.48 13.30
CA ASP A 71 14.84 -14.76 14.70
C ASP A 71 13.32 -14.69 14.94
N LYS A 72 12.68 -15.83 14.92
CA LYS A 72 11.23 -15.99 15.17
C LYS A 72 10.83 -15.74 16.63
N THR A 73 11.78 -15.55 17.54
CA THR A 73 11.51 -15.31 18.96
C THR A 73 11.32 -13.83 19.28
N VAL A 74 11.74 -12.94 18.39
CA VAL A 74 11.65 -11.49 18.57
C VAL A 74 10.49 -10.95 17.71
N ARG A 75 9.60 -10.20 18.35
CA ARG A 75 8.41 -9.63 17.69
C ARG A 75 8.77 -8.62 16.60
N ASP A 76 9.81 -7.82 16.84
CA ASP A 76 10.37 -6.82 15.94
C ASP A 76 11.73 -7.32 15.45
N ASN A 77 11.71 -8.25 14.49
CA ASN A 77 12.90 -8.88 13.94
C ASN A 77 13.54 -8.09 12.79
N PHE A 78 13.48 -6.77 12.85
CA PHE A 78 14.06 -5.90 11.85
C PHE A 78 14.87 -4.77 12.44
N GLU A 79 15.75 -4.20 11.64
CA GLU A 79 16.60 -3.06 11.99
C GLU A 79 16.61 -2.04 10.85
N LEU A 80 16.48 -0.76 11.20
CA LEU A 80 16.61 0.34 10.27
C LEU A 80 18.08 0.71 10.12
N LYS A 81 18.54 0.83 8.86
CA LYS A 81 19.92 1.18 8.51
C LYS A 81 19.94 2.21 7.39
N GLU A 82 21.11 2.75 7.13
CA GLU A 82 21.35 3.49 5.90
C GLU A 82 21.25 2.57 4.67
N ILE A 83 20.86 3.13 3.55
CA ILE A 83 20.80 2.41 2.27
C ILE A 83 22.22 1.94 1.94
N PRO A 84 22.42 0.63 1.62
CA PRO A 84 23.73 0.12 1.26
C PRO A 84 24.30 0.85 0.06
N GLU A 85 25.61 1.08 0.06
CA GLU A 85 26.32 1.87 -0.97
C GLU A 85 26.02 1.36 -2.40
N SER A 86 25.94 0.03 -2.54
CA SER A 86 25.62 -0.62 -3.83
C SER A 86 24.22 -0.30 -4.38
N MET A 87 23.31 0.16 -3.54
CA MET A 87 21.92 0.46 -3.93
C MET A 87 21.59 1.96 -3.90
N LYS A 88 22.49 2.82 -3.43
CA LYS A 88 22.20 4.26 -3.30
C LYS A 88 21.79 4.91 -4.63
N ALA A 89 22.48 4.57 -5.72
CA ALA A 89 22.17 5.12 -7.04
C ALA A 89 20.79 4.66 -7.55
N GLU A 90 20.50 3.35 -7.42
CA GLU A 90 19.22 2.77 -7.81
C GLU A 90 18.07 3.31 -6.94
N ALA A 91 18.28 3.37 -5.63
CA ALA A 91 17.31 3.93 -4.70
C ALA A 91 17.00 5.40 -4.98
N ALA A 92 18.02 6.22 -5.29
CA ALA A 92 17.84 7.61 -5.66
C ALA A 92 17.03 7.77 -6.96
N GLU A 93 17.31 6.94 -7.97
CA GLU A 93 16.56 6.92 -9.23
C GLU A 93 15.08 6.56 -9.01
N TRP A 94 14.81 5.48 -8.26
CA TRP A 94 13.43 5.05 -8.00
C TRP A 94 12.68 6.00 -7.07
N ARG A 95 13.37 6.62 -6.10
CA ARG A 95 12.77 7.67 -5.27
C ARG A 95 12.38 8.88 -6.11
N ALA A 96 13.22 9.31 -7.03
CA ALA A 96 12.91 10.43 -7.93
C ALA A 96 11.67 10.12 -8.79
N LYS A 97 11.58 8.91 -9.36
CA LYS A 97 10.40 8.45 -10.11
C LYS A 97 9.14 8.41 -9.24
N LEU A 98 9.25 7.93 -8.00
CA LEU A 98 8.15 7.91 -7.04
C LEU A 98 7.64 9.33 -6.77
N ILE A 99 8.55 10.26 -6.47
CA ILE A 99 8.19 11.66 -6.20
C ILE A 99 7.53 12.30 -7.43
N GLU A 100 8.06 12.10 -8.62
CA GLU A 100 7.50 12.60 -9.88
C GLU A 100 6.08 12.08 -10.14
N GLU A 101 5.86 10.76 -10.04
CA GLU A 101 4.55 10.13 -10.24
C GLU A 101 3.51 10.62 -9.21
N VAL A 102 3.93 10.79 -7.96
CA VAL A 102 3.06 11.28 -6.88
C VAL A 102 2.77 12.78 -7.04
N ALA A 103 3.77 13.58 -7.36
CA ALA A 103 3.61 15.02 -7.61
C ALA A 103 2.64 15.28 -8.77
N ALA A 104 2.64 14.44 -9.80
CA ALA A 104 1.68 14.54 -10.91
C ALA A 104 0.20 14.40 -10.48
N THR A 105 -0.07 13.93 -9.27
CA THR A 105 -1.42 13.76 -8.72
C THR A 105 -1.88 14.89 -7.79
N ASP A 106 -1.01 15.84 -7.45
CA ASP A 106 -1.29 16.93 -6.51
C ASP A 106 -0.57 18.22 -6.91
N ASP A 107 -1.33 19.27 -7.24
CA ASP A 107 -0.80 20.53 -7.78
C ASP A 107 0.21 21.21 -6.82
N ALA A 108 -0.06 21.20 -5.52
CA ALA A 108 0.83 21.80 -4.53
C ALA A 108 2.17 21.05 -4.42
N LEU A 109 2.11 19.72 -4.52
CA LEU A 109 3.32 18.90 -4.52
C LEU A 109 4.10 19.05 -5.83
N MET A 110 3.39 19.25 -6.95
CA MET A 110 4.01 19.51 -8.25
C MET A 110 4.77 20.84 -8.27
N GLU A 111 4.21 21.91 -7.70
CA GLU A 111 4.92 23.19 -7.56
C GLU A 111 6.21 23.01 -6.76
N LYS A 112 6.12 22.33 -5.60
CA LYS A 112 7.27 22.04 -4.75
C LYS A 112 8.32 21.15 -5.44
N PHE A 113 7.88 20.17 -6.22
CA PHE A 113 8.75 19.31 -7.02
C PHE A 113 9.59 20.09 -8.04
N PHE A 114 8.99 21.11 -8.69
CA PHE A 114 9.71 21.96 -9.65
C PHE A 114 10.67 22.96 -8.96
N GLU A 115 10.36 23.39 -7.74
CA GLU A 115 11.23 24.30 -7.00
C GLU A 115 12.42 23.56 -6.37
N ASP A 116 12.15 22.51 -5.60
CA ASP A 116 13.16 21.70 -4.91
C ASP A 116 12.59 20.33 -4.54
N PRO A 117 12.83 19.27 -5.36
CA PRO A 117 12.35 17.92 -5.09
C PRO A 117 12.82 17.36 -3.74
N ASP A 118 14.00 17.77 -3.27
CA ASP A 118 14.58 17.28 -2.02
C ASP A 118 13.90 17.88 -0.78
N SER A 119 13.14 18.95 -0.95
CA SER A 119 12.35 19.56 0.13
C SER A 119 11.08 18.80 0.47
N ILE A 120 10.67 17.83 -0.35
CA ILE A 120 9.45 17.05 -0.16
C ILE A 120 9.68 16.04 0.97
N THR A 121 8.90 16.17 2.05
CA THR A 121 9.03 15.32 3.24
C THR A 121 8.33 13.97 3.07
N ALA A 122 8.67 12.99 3.92
CA ALA A 122 8.02 11.70 3.94
C ALA A 122 6.52 11.81 4.27
N GLU A 123 6.15 12.73 5.16
CA GLU A 123 4.75 12.99 5.54
C GLU A 123 3.93 13.53 4.37
N GLU A 124 4.50 14.42 3.58
CA GLU A 124 3.86 14.96 2.38
C GLU A 124 3.67 13.87 1.33
N LEU A 125 4.69 13.01 1.12
CA LEU A 125 4.59 11.84 0.23
C LEU A 125 3.51 10.86 0.70
N LEU A 126 3.49 10.51 1.98
CA LEU A 126 2.47 9.61 2.55
C LEU A 126 1.05 10.16 2.32
N ALA A 127 0.83 11.45 2.58
CA ALA A 127 -0.46 12.09 2.39
C ALA A 127 -0.89 12.11 0.91
N ALA A 128 0.04 12.42 0.01
CA ALA A 128 -0.24 12.45 -1.43
C ALA A 128 -0.46 11.05 -2.02
N ILE A 129 0.34 10.05 -1.63
CA ILE A 129 0.16 8.65 -2.04
C ILE A 129 -1.20 8.14 -1.55
N ARG A 130 -1.58 8.43 -0.29
CA ARG A 130 -2.90 8.07 0.23
C ARG A 130 -4.03 8.65 -0.63
N LYS A 131 -3.98 9.95 -0.91
CA LYS A 131 -4.99 10.65 -1.73
C LYS A 131 -5.08 10.03 -3.13
N ALA A 132 -3.93 9.79 -3.78
CA ALA A 132 -3.84 9.19 -5.10
C ALA A 132 -4.31 7.72 -5.10
N THR A 133 -4.07 6.97 -4.03
CA THR A 133 -4.54 5.58 -3.86
C THR A 133 -6.06 5.53 -3.70
N ILE A 134 -6.62 6.36 -2.83
CA ILE A 134 -8.08 6.42 -2.57
C ILE A 134 -8.82 6.86 -3.85
N SER A 135 -8.25 7.80 -4.61
CA SER A 135 -8.79 8.23 -5.90
C SER A 135 -8.45 7.31 -7.08
N MET A 136 -7.78 6.17 -6.82
CA MET A 136 -7.42 5.13 -7.80
C MET A 136 -6.46 5.59 -8.90
N GLN A 137 -5.70 6.64 -8.68
CA GLN A 137 -4.70 7.14 -9.63
C GLN A 137 -3.41 6.33 -9.60
N VAL A 138 -3.04 5.82 -8.42
CA VAL A 138 -1.86 4.96 -8.22
C VAL A 138 -2.23 3.68 -7.46
N VAL A 139 -1.38 2.67 -7.61
CA VAL A 139 -1.42 1.44 -6.83
C VAL A 139 -0.07 1.30 -6.12
N PRO A 140 0.02 1.59 -4.81
CA PRO A 140 1.24 1.36 -4.03
C PRO A 140 1.68 -0.09 -4.12
N MET A 141 2.97 -0.31 -4.33
CA MET A 141 3.53 -1.64 -4.54
C MET A 141 4.63 -1.93 -3.53
N LEU A 142 4.46 -3.02 -2.81
CA LEU A 142 5.45 -3.53 -1.85
C LEU A 142 5.87 -4.95 -2.23
N CYS A 143 6.94 -5.41 -1.62
CA CYS A 143 7.38 -6.79 -1.77
C CYS A 143 7.86 -7.38 -0.44
N GLY A 144 8.03 -8.70 -0.40
CA GLY A 144 8.55 -9.38 0.76
C GLY A 144 8.43 -10.90 0.69
N SER A 145 8.73 -11.53 1.81
CA SER A 145 8.52 -12.97 2.02
C SER A 145 7.74 -13.17 3.32
N SER A 146 6.43 -13.37 3.21
CA SER A 146 5.55 -13.52 4.38
C SER A 146 5.86 -14.79 5.18
N PHE A 147 6.34 -15.85 4.52
CA PHE A 147 6.77 -17.08 5.20
C PHE A 147 7.97 -16.85 6.14
N HIS A 148 8.89 -15.98 5.75
CA HIS A 148 10.06 -15.57 6.53
C HIS A 148 9.81 -14.31 7.37
N ASN A 149 8.56 -13.80 7.41
CA ASN A 149 8.19 -12.56 8.10
C ASN A 149 9.04 -11.34 7.69
N LYS A 150 9.45 -11.29 6.41
CA LYS A 150 10.23 -10.17 5.83
C LYS A 150 9.30 -9.27 5.02
N GLY A 151 9.19 -7.99 5.40
CA GLY A 151 8.34 -7.00 4.73
C GLY A 151 6.88 -6.95 5.19
N VAL A 152 6.45 -7.83 6.11
CA VAL A 152 5.04 -7.89 6.55
C VAL A 152 4.68 -6.70 7.44
N GLN A 153 5.58 -6.26 8.33
CA GLN A 153 5.35 -5.09 9.19
C GLN A 153 5.15 -3.84 8.34
N LYS A 154 6.04 -3.62 7.36
CA LYS A 154 5.92 -2.48 6.44
C LYS A 154 4.65 -2.54 5.60
N LEU A 155 4.23 -3.73 5.16
CA LEU A 155 2.95 -3.90 4.48
C LEU A 155 1.78 -3.44 5.37
N LEU A 156 1.76 -3.83 6.65
CA LEU A 156 0.68 -3.44 7.57
C LEU A 156 0.69 -1.93 7.85
N ASP A 157 1.87 -1.32 7.99
CA ASP A 157 2.00 0.13 8.14
C ASP A 157 1.41 0.87 6.93
N TYR A 158 1.70 0.40 5.72
CA TYR A 158 1.23 1.03 4.49
C TYR A 158 -0.24 0.70 4.17
N VAL A 159 -0.78 -0.42 4.63
CA VAL A 159 -2.23 -0.65 4.64
C VAL A 159 -2.93 0.43 5.44
N MET A 160 -2.43 0.76 6.63
CA MET A 160 -2.98 1.83 7.47
C MET A 160 -2.76 3.22 6.86
N ALA A 161 -1.60 3.46 6.24
CA ALA A 161 -1.26 4.74 5.66
C ALA A 161 -2.05 5.06 4.39
N PHE A 162 -2.26 4.08 3.49
CA PHE A 162 -2.74 4.33 2.13
C PHE A 162 -4.17 3.89 1.85
N LEU A 163 -4.69 2.88 2.52
CA LEU A 163 -6.04 2.41 2.25
C LEU A 163 -7.10 3.23 2.99
N PRO A 164 -8.32 3.35 2.44
CA PRO A 164 -9.38 4.12 3.06
C PRO A 164 -9.86 3.50 4.37
N SER A 165 -10.13 4.35 5.33
CA SER A 165 -10.88 4.00 6.53
C SER A 165 -12.39 4.13 6.29
N PRO A 166 -13.26 3.65 7.20
CA PRO A 166 -14.69 3.89 7.11
C PRO A 166 -15.08 5.37 7.02
N LEU A 167 -14.21 6.28 7.51
CA LEU A 167 -14.44 7.73 7.45
C LEU A 167 -14.15 8.33 6.07
N ASP A 168 -13.36 7.65 5.25
CA ASP A 168 -13.04 8.08 3.88
C ASP A 168 -14.10 7.61 2.86
N VAL A 169 -15.02 6.74 3.29
CA VAL A 169 -16.06 6.15 2.43
C VAL A 169 -17.36 6.92 2.63
N PRO A 170 -18.13 7.19 1.54
CA PRO A 170 -19.44 7.83 1.67
C PRO A 170 -20.37 7.07 2.62
N ALA A 171 -21.26 7.81 3.29
CA ALA A 171 -22.27 7.22 4.14
C ALA A 171 -23.14 6.20 3.39
N VAL A 172 -23.53 5.13 4.06
CA VAL A 172 -24.40 4.10 3.47
C VAL A 172 -25.83 4.62 3.39
N THR A 173 -26.39 4.61 2.20
CA THR A 173 -27.79 4.99 1.96
C THR A 173 -28.62 3.75 1.60
N GLY A 174 -29.78 3.62 2.20
CA GLY A 174 -30.71 2.52 1.97
C GLY A 174 -32.16 2.92 2.19
N ILE A 175 -33.07 2.05 1.83
CA ILE A 175 -34.51 2.25 2.02
C ILE A 175 -34.97 1.48 3.26
N ASN A 176 -35.58 2.17 4.22
CA ASN A 176 -36.20 1.55 5.37
C ASN A 176 -37.44 0.74 4.93
N PRO A 177 -37.47 -0.60 5.12
CA PRO A 177 -38.57 -1.44 4.62
C PRO A 177 -39.91 -1.20 5.31
N LYS A 178 -39.94 -0.51 6.45
CA LYS A 178 -41.18 -0.21 7.18
C LYS A 178 -41.77 1.13 6.81
N THR A 179 -40.94 2.11 6.50
CA THR A 179 -41.36 3.48 6.22
C THR A 179 -41.26 3.84 4.75
N GLU A 180 -40.62 3.00 3.94
CA GLU A 180 -40.29 3.20 2.51
C GLU A 180 -39.51 4.50 2.26
N LYS A 181 -38.91 5.08 3.29
CA LYS A 181 -38.09 6.29 3.20
C LYS A 181 -36.62 5.94 3.09
N GLU A 182 -35.90 6.81 2.37
CA GLU A 182 -34.46 6.77 2.33
C GLU A 182 -33.86 7.14 3.69
N GLU A 183 -32.93 6.34 4.16
CA GLU A 183 -32.15 6.58 5.39
C GLU A 183 -30.67 6.47 5.09
N THR A 184 -29.88 7.35 5.71
CA THR A 184 -28.43 7.37 5.61
C THR A 184 -27.81 6.96 6.95
N ARG A 185 -26.69 6.23 6.89
CA ARG A 185 -25.88 5.85 8.05
C ARG A 185 -24.46 6.32 7.82
N ASN A 186 -23.98 7.14 8.71
CA ASN A 186 -22.59 7.60 8.73
C ASN A 186 -21.71 6.60 9.50
N ALA A 187 -20.40 6.62 9.26
CA ALA A 187 -19.42 5.91 10.06
C ALA A 187 -19.19 6.68 11.37
N SER A 188 -20.16 6.62 12.29
CA SER A 188 -20.18 7.33 13.58
C SER A 188 -20.68 6.39 14.67
N GLU A 189 -20.12 6.50 15.87
CA GLU A 189 -20.59 5.76 17.05
C GLU A 189 -21.97 6.25 17.52
N ASP A 190 -22.36 7.48 17.14
CA ASP A 190 -23.65 8.08 17.49
C ASP A 190 -24.78 7.62 16.54
N ASP A 191 -24.45 7.07 15.36
CA ASP A 191 -25.44 6.56 14.41
C ASP A 191 -25.96 5.18 14.81
N PRO A 192 -27.21 4.82 14.47
CA PRO A 192 -27.72 3.47 14.66
C PRO A 192 -26.87 2.43 13.94
N PHE A 193 -26.69 1.27 14.55
CA PHE A 193 -25.92 0.15 13.97
C PHE A 193 -26.38 -0.19 12.55
N CYS A 194 -25.43 -0.29 11.64
CA CYS A 194 -25.65 -0.72 10.26
C CYS A 194 -24.54 -1.71 9.86
N GLY A 195 -24.91 -2.83 9.28
CA GLY A 195 -23.96 -3.86 8.87
C GLY A 195 -24.47 -4.65 7.68
N LEU A 196 -23.54 -5.15 6.86
CA LEU A 196 -23.82 -6.04 5.74
C LEU A 196 -23.51 -7.49 6.11
N ALA A 197 -24.52 -8.34 6.08
CA ALA A 197 -24.34 -9.80 6.15
C ALA A 197 -23.86 -10.31 4.78
N PHE A 198 -22.55 -10.48 4.59
CA PHE A 198 -21.95 -10.86 3.31
C PHE A 198 -21.62 -12.35 3.20
N LYS A 199 -21.66 -13.09 4.31
CA LYS A 199 -21.39 -14.52 4.34
C LYS A 199 -22.09 -15.18 5.53
N ILE A 200 -22.72 -16.34 5.29
CA ILE A 200 -23.22 -17.22 6.34
C ILE A 200 -22.17 -18.32 6.54
N ALA A 201 -21.76 -18.54 7.77
CA ALA A 201 -20.85 -19.61 8.15
C ALA A 201 -21.41 -20.34 9.38
N THR A 202 -21.25 -21.65 9.42
CA THR A 202 -21.57 -22.45 10.59
C THR A 202 -20.32 -22.67 11.43
N ASP A 203 -20.43 -22.48 12.73
CA ASP A 203 -19.37 -22.82 13.67
C ASP A 203 -19.65 -24.22 14.20
N PRO A 204 -18.72 -25.20 14.05
CA PRO A 204 -18.94 -26.57 14.53
C PRO A 204 -19.06 -26.69 16.05
N PHE A 205 -18.74 -25.65 16.82
CA PHE A 205 -18.78 -25.64 18.28
C PHE A 205 -19.98 -24.89 18.87
N VAL A 206 -20.64 -24.02 18.09
CA VAL A 206 -21.73 -23.16 18.58
C VAL A 206 -23.07 -23.47 17.87
N GLY A 207 -23.04 -24.23 16.80
CA GLY A 207 -24.22 -24.62 16.02
C GLY A 207 -24.56 -23.67 14.86
#